data_0765cebfc3cfe21fc1eba3571c9b6192
#
_entry.id   0765cebfc3cfe21fc1eba3571c9b6192
#
_cell.length_a   1.000
_cell.length_b   1.000
_cell.length_c   1.000
_cell.angle_alpha   90.00
_cell.angle_beta   90.00
_cell.angle_gamma   90.00
#
_symmetry.space_group_name_H-M   'P 1'
#
loop_
_entity.id
_entity.type
_entity.pdbx_description
1 polymer ?
#
loop_
_entity_poly.entity_id
_entity_poly.type
_entity_poly.pdbx_seq_one_letter_code
_entity_poly.pdbx_strand_id
1 'polypeptide(L)'
;MPGKRATRLTPDQRREQLIGIGLEMLADRSLDELSTDEVARRAGISRGLLFHYFDSKRDFYRAVVRAACDRFTAATEPDGALEPVAWMRAFIAGFVAYVLEHRQVYLALVRGAAGSHPAVTDIVGETRETLARRLRDGQRRLGVPDVPRQELALRAWMAFAEEAVTTWPVDDFGDGAAGARDELCAFIEASFVGLLGLLDRPGSLAAR
;
A
#
# COMPACT_ATOMS: atom_id res chain seq x y z
N MET A 1 -7.87 46.65 2.43
CA MET A 1 -7.69 45.21 2.70
C MET A 1 -6.27 44.86 2.37
N PRO A 2 -5.36 44.55 3.33
CA PRO A 2 -4.01 44.08 2.99
C PRO A 2 -4.09 42.69 2.44
N GLY A 3 -3.63 42.48 1.18
CA GLY A 3 -3.55 41.21 0.52
C GLY A 3 -2.66 40.26 1.32
N LYS A 4 -3.16 39.05 1.62
CA LYS A 4 -2.38 37.95 2.17
C LYS A 4 -1.18 37.70 1.25
N ARG A 5 0.02 38.11 1.66
CA ARG A 5 1.27 37.68 1.02
C ARG A 5 1.29 36.15 1.05
N ALA A 6 1.17 35.54 -0.11
CA ALA A 6 1.37 34.10 -0.25
C ALA A 6 2.77 33.78 0.33
N THR A 7 2.80 33.03 1.42
CA THR A 7 4.05 32.61 2.06
C THR A 7 4.83 31.78 1.04
N ARG A 8 6.03 32.24 0.69
CA ARG A 8 6.89 31.54 -0.27
C ARG A 8 7.28 30.19 0.33
N LEU A 9 6.86 29.08 -0.31
CA LEU A 9 7.19 27.74 0.13
C LEU A 9 8.72 27.55 0.12
N THR A 10 9.23 26.80 1.10
CA THR A 10 10.61 26.30 1.07
C THR A 10 10.78 25.31 -0.09
N PRO A 11 12.02 25.00 -0.53
CA PRO A 11 12.27 24.00 -1.55
C PRO A 11 11.64 22.63 -1.20
N ASP A 12 11.75 22.17 0.05
CA ASP A 12 11.18 20.91 0.51
C ASP A 12 9.64 20.94 0.48
N GLN A 13 9.03 22.00 1.00
CA GLN A 13 7.58 22.17 0.92
C GLN A 13 7.07 22.20 -0.52
N ARG A 14 7.82 22.80 -1.43
CA ARG A 14 7.45 22.80 -2.86
C ARG A 14 7.57 21.41 -3.46
N ARG A 15 8.62 20.67 -3.13
CA ARG A 15 8.81 19.29 -3.57
C ARG A 15 7.67 18.39 -3.06
N GLU A 16 7.31 18.50 -1.79
CA GLU A 16 6.16 17.80 -1.18
C GLU A 16 4.84 18.15 -1.86
N GLN A 17 4.61 19.43 -2.17
CA GLN A 17 3.43 19.87 -2.90
C GLN A 17 3.32 19.20 -4.27
N LEU A 18 4.43 19.15 -5.02
CA LEU A 18 4.46 18.53 -6.36
C LEU A 18 4.18 17.03 -6.29
N ILE A 19 4.75 16.35 -5.29
CA ILE A 19 4.47 14.93 -5.02
C ILE A 19 3.00 14.73 -4.64
N GLY A 20 2.44 15.59 -3.79
CA GLY A 20 1.03 15.55 -3.39
C GLY A 20 0.08 15.65 -4.58
N ILE A 21 0.34 16.59 -5.50
CA ILE A 21 -0.44 16.72 -6.75
C ILE A 21 -0.31 15.44 -7.60
N GLY A 22 0.89 14.85 -7.68
CA GLY A 22 1.09 13.58 -8.39
C GLY A 22 0.26 12.44 -7.79
N LEU A 23 0.19 12.33 -6.47
CA LEU A 23 -0.64 11.36 -5.76
C LEU A 23 -2.14 11.56 -5.99
N GLU A 24 -2.61 12.82 -5.95
CA GLU A 24 -4.00 13.16 -6.27
C GLU A 24 -4.36 12.73 -7.70
N MET A 25 -3.45 12.93 -8.65
CA MET A 25 -3.67 12.50 -10.04
C MET A 25 -3.72 10.98 -10.19
N LEU A 26 -2.98 10.22 -9.39
CA LEU A 26 -3.03 8.74 -9.40
C LEU A 26 -4.36 8.19 -8.86
N ALA A 27 -5.16 8.98 -8.17
CA ALA A 27 -6.49 8.57 -7.75
C ALA A 27 -7.46 8.37 -8.93
N ASP A 28 -7.21 9.06 -10.06
CA ASP A 28 -8.10 9.05 -11.22
C ASP A 28 -7.44 8.49 -12.50
N ARG A 29 -6.13 8.24 -12.48
CA ARG A 29 -5.33 7.93 -13.68
C ARG A 29 -4.28 6.86 -13.40
N SER A 30 -3.87 6.18 -14.44
CA SER A 30 -2.69 5.29 -14.40
C SER A 30 -1.39 6.10 -14.27
N LEU A 31 -0.31 5.43 -13.88
CA LEU A 31 1.00 6.06 -13.77
C LEU A 31 1.52 6.60 -15.12
N ASP A 32 1.20 5.91 -16.23
CA ASP A 32 1.61 6.33 -17.58
C ASP A 32 0.92 7.61 -18.03
N GLU A 33 -0.29 7.87 -17.53
CA GLU A 33 -1.07 9.08 -17.78
C GLU A 33 -0.67 10.27 -16.89
N LEU A 34 0.25 10.06 -15.95
CA LEU A 34 0.74 11.10 -15.06
C LEU A 34 1.59 12.12 -15.86
N SER A 35 1.06 13.31 -16.07
CA SER A 35 1.70 14.37 -16.85
C SER A 35 2.41 15.39 -15.96
N THR A 36 3.73 15.54 -16.13
CA THR A 36 4.51 16.59 -15.43
C THR A 36 4.08 18.00 -15.82
N ASP A 37 3.55 18.20 -17.03
CA ASP A 37 3.01 19.50 -17.46
C ASP A 37 1.74 19.84 -16.69
N GLU A 38 0.86 18.86 -16.49
CA GLU A 38 -0.36 19.03 -15.68
C GLU A 38 -0.03 19.28 -14.21
N VAL A 39 0.96 18.56 -13.65
CA VAL A 39 1.44 18.79 -12.28
C VAL A 39 1.96 20.21 -12.12
N ALA A 40 2.82 20.68 -13.04
CA ALA A 40 3.35 22.05 -13.01
C ALA A 40 2.23 23.10 -13.09
N ARG A 41 1.25 22.87 -13.99
CA ARG A 41 0.07 23.74 -14.13
C ARG A 41 -0.75 23.81 -12.84
N ARG A 42 -1.04 22.66 -12.20
CA ARG A 42 -1.79 22.62 -10.92
C ARG A 42 -1.01 23.28 -9.78
N ALA A 43 0.31 23.17 -9.78
CA ALA A 43 1.18 23.81 -8.79
C ALA A 43 1.39 25.31 -9.04
N GLY A 44 0.91 25.86 -10.17
CA GLY A 44 1.11 27.25 -10.56
C GLY A 44 2.57 27.59 -10.87
N ILE A 45 3.34 26.64 -11.41
CA ILE A 45 4.76 26.81 -11.77
C ILE A 45 5.01 26.44 -13.24
N SER A 46 6.16 26.85 -13.77
CA SER A 46 6.60 26.38 -15.08
C SER A 46 7.11 24.93 -15.02
N ARG A 47 7.03 24.21 -16.16
CA ARG A 47 7.65 22.90 -16.32
C ARG A 47 9.15 22.92 -15.99
N GLY A 48 9.88 23.95 -16.41
CA GLY A 48 11.30 24.09 -16.10
C GLY A 48 11.58 24.17 -14.60
N LEU A 49 10.70 24.83 -13.84
CA LEU A 49 10.83 24.90 -12.38
C LEU A 49 10.51 23.53 -11.72
N LEU A 50 9.61 22.71 -12.28
CA LEU A 50 9.40 21.34 -11.78
C LEU A 50 10.70 20.53 -11.91
N PHE A 51 11.39 20.61 -13.05
CA PHE A 51 12.67 19.94 -13.26
C PHE A 51 13.87 20.57 -12.53
N HIS A 52 13.66 21.65 -11.79
CA HIS A 52 14.62 22.10 -10.78
C HIS A 52 14.54 21.27 -9.48
N TYR A 53 13.38 20.64 -9.20
CA TYR A 53 13.17 19.80 -8.01
C TYR A 53 13.32 18.30 -8.30
N PHE A 54 13.29 17.90 -9.55
CA PHE A 54 13.40 16.51 -10.00
C PHE A 54 14.29 16.43 -11.23
N ASP A 55 15.31 15.58 -11.19
CA ASP A 55 16.31 15.45 -12.25
C ASP A 55 15.69 14.99 -13.59
N SER A 56 14.56 14.29 -13.52
CA SER A 56 13.87 13.75 -14.68
C SER A 56 12.39 13.44 -14.38
N LYS A 57 11.60 13.21 -15.43
CA LYS A 57 10.24 12.67 -15.32
C LYS A 57 10.23 11.35 -14.52
N ARG A 58 11.22 10.49 -14.73
CA ARG A 58 11.37 9.22 -14.01
C ARG A 58 11.61 9.46 -12.52
N ASP A 59 12.46 10.43 -12.15
CA ASP A 59 12.73 10.77 -10.77
C ASP A 59 11.47 11.30 -10.06
N PHE A 60 10.72 12.18 -10.73
CA PHE A 60 9.42 12.63 -10.23
C PHE A 60 8.46 11.44 -9.99
N TYR A 61 8.36 10.50 -10.94
CA TYR A 61 7.51 9.33 -10.80
C TYR A 61 7.94 8.45 -9.63
N ARG A 62 9.24 8.21 -9.49
CA ARG A 62 9.79 7.48 -8.34
C ARG A 62 9.42 8.15 -7.01
N ALA A 63 9.50 9.47 -6.94
CA ALA A 63 9.14 10.21 -5.74
C ALA A 63 7.65 10.08 -5.39
N VAL A 64 6.76 10.14 -6.38
CA VAL A 64 5.31 9.94 -6.20
C VAL A 64 5.01 8.51 -5.74
N VAL A 65 5.59 7.50 -6.39
CA VAL A 65 5.41 6.09 -6.04
C VAL A 65 5.96 5.82 -4.63
N ARG A 66 7.14 6.34 -4.30
CA ARG A 66 7.73 6.22 -2.97
C ARG A 66 6.80 6.79 -1.91
N ALA A 67 6.28 8.01 -2.12
CA ALA A 67 5.37 8.64 -1.17
C ALA A 67 4.06 7.86 -0.98
N ALA A 68 3.52 7.24 -2.04
CA ALA A 68 2.37 6.36 -1.92
C ALA A 68 2.67 5.11 -1.08
N CYS A 69 3.82 4.46 -1.34
CA CYS A 69 4.28 3.29 -0.60
C CYS A 69 4.60 3.60 0.87
N ASP A 70 5.19 4.76 1.14
CA ASP A 70 5.49 5.22 2.51
C ASP A 70 4.20 5.46 3.30
N ARG A 71 3.18 6.10 2.69
CA ARG A 71 1.85 6.27 3.31
C ARG A 71 1.19 4.94 3.60
N PHE A 72 1.22 4.02 2.64
CA PHE A 72 0.68 2.67 2.83
C PHE A 72 1.40 1.94 3.97
N THR A 73 2.71 1.98 3.98
CA THR A 73 3.53 1.35 5.02
C THR A 73 3.24 1.93 6.40
N ALA A 74 3.11 3.26 6.50
CA ALA A 74 2.76 3.93 7.76
C ALA A 74 1.32 3.56 8.24
N ALA A 75 0.35 3.54 7.32
CA ALA A 75 -1.04 3.20 7.65
C ALA A 75 -1.23 1.74 8.09
N THR A 76 -0.32 0.85 7.69
CA THR A 76 -0.32 -0.57 8.06
C THR A 76 0.59 -0.89 9.25
N GLU A 77 1.18 0.10 9.92
CA GLU A 77 2.01 -0.10 11.11
C GLU A 77 1.14 -0.19 12.37
N PRO A 78 1.00 -1.37 13.00
CA PRO A 78 0.25 -1.48 14.24
C PRO A 78 1.04 -0.91 15.42
N ASP A 79 0.34 -0.46 16.46
CA ASP A 79 0.98 -0.09 17.72
C ASP A 79 1.75 -1.28 18.30
N GLY A 80 3.04 -1.07 18.54
CA GLY A 80 3.93 -2.08 19.10
C GLY A 80 3.57 -2.57 20.50
N ALA A 81 2.77 -1.79 21.25
CA ALA A 81 2.30 -2.12 22.59
C ALA A 81 1.11 -3.10 22.62
N LEU A 82 0.48 -3.36 21.45
CA LEU A 82 -0.65 -4.28 21.37
C LEU A 82 -0.24 -5.71 21.66
N GLU A 83 -1.13 -6.45 22.32
CA GLU A 83 -1.04 -7.90 22.48
C GLU A 83 -0.99 -8.60 21.08
N PRO A 84 -0.34 -9.77 20.95
CA PRO A 84 -0.03 -10.39 19.67
C PRO A 84 -1.23 -10.55 18.72
N VAL A 85 -2.36 -11.00 19.22
CA VAL A 85 -3.59 -11.18 18.42
C VAL A 85 -4.16 -9.82 17.99
N ALA A 86 -4.22 -8.85 18.91
CA ALA A 86 -4.70 -7.50 18.63
C ALA A 86 -3.78 -6.78 17.65
N TRP A 87 -2.47 -7.00 17.74
CA TRP A 87 -1.48 -6.48 16.81
C TRP A 87 -1.72 -6.98 15.37
N MET A 88 -1.91 -8.29 15.21
CA MET A 88 -2.18 -8.87 13.89
C MET A 88 -3.51 -8.37 13.30
N ARG A 89 -4.55 -8.28 14.13
CA ARG A 89 -5.84 -7.70 13.71
C ARG A 89 -5.70 -6.26 13.26
N ALA A 90 -4.96 -5.44 14.01
CA ALA A 90 -4.70 -4.05 13.65
C ALA A 90 -3.93 -3.93 12.33
N PHE A 91 -2.96 -4.82 12.08
CA PHE A 91 -2.24 -4.90 10.81
C PHE A 91 -3.18 -5.19 9.64
N ILE A 92 -4.03 -6.22 9.75
CA ILE A 92 -5.00 -6.60 8.71
C ILE A 92 -6.02 -5.48 8.50
N ALA A 93 -6.57 -4.92 9.56
CA ALA A 93 -7.54 -3.84 9.49
C ALA A 93 -6.96 -2.57 8.84
N GLY A 94 -5.71 -2.22 9.17
CA GLY A 94 -5.00 -1.11 8.54
C GLY A 94 -4.76 -1.33 7.04
N PHE A 95 -4.39 -2.55 6.65
CA PHE A 95 -4.23 -2.94 5.26
C PHE A 95 -5.55 -2.81 4.49
N VAL A 96 -6.62 -3.41 4.98
CA VAL A 96 -7.95 -3.36 4.36
C VAL A 96 -8.45 -1.92 4.25
N ALA A 97 -8.35 -1.16 5.36
CA ALA A 97 -8.79 0.23 5.39
C ALA A 97 -8.10 1.08 4.34
N TYR A 98 -6.76 1.01 4.31
CA TYR A 98 -5.98 1.81 3.37
C TYR A 98 -6.29 1.47 1.91
N VAL A 99 -6.37 0.16 1.58
CA VAL A 99 -6.63 -0.25 0.21
C VAL A 99 -8.04 0.14 -0.24
N LEU A 100 -9.05 0.02 0.61
CA LEU A 100 -10.41 0.45 0.27
C LEU A 100 -10.50 1.97 0.08
N GLU A 101 -9.85 2.75 0.95
CA GLU A 101 -9.84 4.22 0.87
C GLU A 101 -9.06 4.74 -0.34
N HIS A 102 -7.94 4.08 -0.69
CA HIS A 102 -7.03 4.52 -1.74
C HIS A 102 -6.95 3.53 -2.92
N ARG A 103 -8.06 2.84 -3.21
CA ARG A 103 -8.13 1.70 -4.14
C ARG A 103 -7.52 2.00 -5.50
N GLN A 104 -7.80 3.15 -6.08
CA GLN A 104 -7.29 3.51 -7.41
C GLN A 104 -5.77 3.70 -7.40
N VAL A 105 -5.23 4.40 -6.41
CA VAL A 105 -3.78 4.57 -6.25
C VAL A 105 -3.11 3.21 -6.06
N TYR A 106 -3.68 2.35 -5.20
CA TYR A 106 -3.17 1.00 -4.95
C TYR A 106 -3.14 0.17 -6.24
N LEU A 107 -4.24 0.13 -6.99
CA LEU A 107 -4.33 -0.58 -8.27
C LEU A 107 -3.36 -0.02 -9.32
N ALA A 108 -3.18 1.30 -9.38
CA ALA A 108 -2.22 1.92 -10.29
C ALA A 108 -0.78 1.47 -9.99
N LEU A 109 -0.41 1.33 -8.70
CA LEU A 109 0.90 0.84 -8.28
C LEU A 109 1.09 -0.66 -8.59
N VAL A 110 0.11 -1.49 -8.24
CA VAL A 110 0.17 -2.94 -8.47
C VAL A 110 0.23 -3.25 -9.97
N ARG A 111 -0.61 -2.59 -10.79
CA ARG A 111 -0.60 -2.74 -12.25
C ARG A 111 0.68 -2.19 -12.87
N GLY A 112 1.17 -1.04 -12.41
CA GLY A 112 2.44 -0.46 -12.85
C GLY A 112 3.63 -1.39 -12.57
N ALA A 113 3.65 -2.05 -11.40
CA ALA A 113 4.66 -3.04 -11.05
C ALA A 113 4.56 -4.30 -11.93
N ALA A 114 3.34 -4.80 -12.16
CA ALA A 114 3.09 -5.95 -13.06
C ALA A 114 3.44 -5.64 -14.52
N GLY A 115 3.23 -4.39 -14.97
CA GLY A 115 3.62 -3.89 -16.29
C GLY A 115 5.13 -3.64 -16.45
N SER A 116 5.94 -3.98 -15.44
CA SER A 116 7.40 -3.80 -15.44
C SER A 116 7.84 -2.34 -15.64
N HIS A 117 7.06 -1.36 -15.16
CA HIS A 117 7.46 0.04 -15.18
C HIS A 117 8.68 0.23 -14.26
N PRO A 118 9.88 0.55 -14.81
CA PRO A 118 11.14 0.50 -14.04
C PRO A 118 11.19 1.45 -12.83
N ALA A 119 10.33 2.49 -12.82
CA ALA A 119 10.25 3.42 -11.69
C ALA A 119 9.45 2.86 -10.50
N VAL A 120 8.70 1.79 -10.70
CA VAL A 120 7.71 1.26 -9.75
C VAL A 120 8.15 -0.07 -9.16
N THR A 121 8.67 -0.97 -9.98
CA THR A 121 8.93 -2.36 -9.61
C THR A 121 9.78 -2.50 -8.35
N ASP A 122 10.89 -1.76 -8.27
CA ASP A 122 11.80 -1.83 -7.13
C ASP A 122 11.12 -1.33 -5.84
N ILE A 123 10.43 -0.18 -5.92
CA ILE A 123 9.80 0.47 -4.77
C ILE A 123 8.65 -0.37 -4.22
N VAL A 124 7.81 -0.92 -5.10
CA VAL A 124 6.72 -1.83 -4.71
C VAL A 124 7.28 -3.12 -4.16
N GLY A 125 8.38 -3.65 -4.72
CA GLY A 125 9.10 -4.81 -4.21
C GLY A 125 9.57 -4.59 -2.76
N GLU A 126 10.26 -3.48 -2.48
CA GLU A 126 10.71 -3.10 -1.13
C GLU A 126 9.54 -2.97 -0.14
N THR A 127 8.42 -2.43 -0.60
CA THR A 127 7.20 -2.31 0.21
C THR A 127 6.64 -3.68 0.57
N ARG A 128 6.53 -4.59 -0.41
CA ARG A 128 6.10 -5.98 -0.17
C ARG A 128 7.02 -6.73 0.81
N GLU A 129 8.33 -6.54 0.69
CA GLU A 129 9.28 -7.11 1.65
C GLU A 129 9.08 -6.56 3.07
N THR A 130 8.77 -5.27 3.19
CA THR A 130 8.47 -4.64 4.49
C THR A 130 7.22 -5.26 5.11
N LEU A 131 6.15 -5.43 4.35
CA LEU A 131 4.93 -6.07 4.83
C LEU A 131 5.15 -7.56 5.17
N ALA A 132 5.93 -8.28 4.37
CA ALA A 132 6.29 -9.68 4.65
C ALA A 132 7.10 -9.81 5.96
N ARG A 133 8.01 -8.87 6.25
CA ARG A 133 8.71 -8.82 7.54
C ARG A 133 7.74 -8.60 8.70
N ARG A 134 6.79 -7.66 8.56
CA ARG A 134 5.75 -7.44 9.60
C ARG A 134 4.91 -8.67 9.86
N LEU A 135 4.45 -9.35 8.83
CA LEU A 135 3.70 -10.60 8.97
C LEU A 135 4.52 -11.66 9.72
N ARG A 136 5.79 -11.78 9.41
CA ARG A 136 6.72 -12.69 10.10
C ARG A 136 6.89 -12.34 11.57
N ASP A 137 7.04 -11.04 11.85
CA ASP A 137 7.15 -10.57 13.23
C ASP A 137 5.85 -10.80 14.01
N GLY A 138 4.69 -10.58 13.39
CA GLY A 138 3.39 -10.90 13.96
C GLY A 138 3.23 -12.39 14.24
N GLN A 139 3.64 -13.26 13.32
CA GLN A 139 3.64 -14.71 13.51
C GLN A 139 4.52 -15.11 14.72
N ARG A 140 5.73 -14.56 14.84
CA ARG A 140 6.62 -14.81 15.98
C ARG A 140 6.00 -14.35 17.30
N ARG A 141 5.33 -13.19 17.33
CA ARG A 141 4.58 -12.71 18.49
C ARG A 141 3.46 -13.67 18.89
N LEU A 142 2.81 -14.32 17.94
CA LEU A 142 1.80 -15.36 18.17
C LEU A 142 2.40 -16.69 18.67
N GLY A 143 3.72 -16.79 18.82
CA GLY A 143 4.39 -18.00 19.26
C GLY A 143 4.52 -19.08 18.18
N VAL A 144 4.22 -18.75 16.92
CA VAL A 144 4.37 -19.71 15.81
C VAL A 144 5.82 -19.71 15.34
N PRO A 145 6.52 -20.84 15.39
CA PRO A 145 7.93 -20.93 15.04
C PRO A 145 8.17 -20.73 13.53
N ASP A 146 9.38 -20.31 13.19
CA ASP A 146 9.82 -20.23 11.82
C ASP A 146 9.95 -21.66 11.22
N VAL A 147 9.37 -21.88 10.06
CA VAL A 147 9.40 -23.18 9.37
C VAL A 147 9.92 -23.03 7.93
N PRO A 148 10.50 -24.09 7.34
CA PRO A 148 10.82 -24.10 5.91
C PRO A 148 9.60 -23.73 5.07
N ARG A 149 9.80 -22.95 4.01
CA ARG A 149 8.75 -22.45 3.10
C ARG A 149 7.84 -21.34 3.68
N GLN A 150 8.03 -20.91 4.93
CA GLN A 150 7.25 -19.84 5.54
C GLN A 150 7.24 -18.57 4.69
N GLU A 151 8.39 -18.16 4.19
CA GLU A 151 8.50 -16.96 3.37
C GLU A 151 7.67 -17.06 2.08
N LEU A 152 7.68 -18.22 1.43
CA LEU A 152 6.83 -18.50 0.27
C LEU A 152 5.35 -18.44 0.65
N ALA A 153 4.98 -19.06 1.77
CA ALA A 153 3.61 -19.10 2.24
C ALA A 153 3.07 -17.71 2.61
N LEU A 154 3.87 -16.89 3.31
CA LEU A 154 3.49 -15.53 3.64
C LEU A 154 3.35 -14.64 2.41
N ARG A 155 4.25 -14.77 1.42
CA ARG A 155 4.11 -14.04 0.14
C ARG A 155 2.88 -14.47 -0.65
N ALA A 156 2.59 -15.78 -0.69
CA ALA A 156 1.39 -16.31 -1.35
C ALA A 156 0.11 -15.80 -0.66
N TRP A 157 0.11 -15.77 0.67
CA TRP A 157 -1.02 -15.23 1.43
C TRP A 157 -1.18 -13.73 1.21
N MET A 158 -0.10 -12.96 1.12
CA MET A 158 -0.19 -11.54 0.78
C MET A 158 -0.84 -11.31 -0.58
N ALA A 159 -0.48 -12.13 -1.60
CA ALA A 159 -1.12 -12.06 -2.91
C ALA A 159 -2.61 -12.41 -2.84
N PHE A 160 -2.98 -13.39 -2.01
CA PHE A 160 -4.38 -13.71 -1.70
C PHE A 160 -5.11 -12.52 -1.06
N ALA A 161 -4.50 -11.88 -0.05
CA ALA A 161 -5.11 -10.73 0.63
C ALA A 161 -5.23 -9.52 -0.30
N GLU A 162 -4.24 -9.28 -1.17
CA GLU A 162 -4.29 -8.26 -2.23
C GLU A 162 -5.45 -8.50 -3.18
N GLU A 163 -5.63 -9.72 -3.67
CA GLU A 163 -6.74 -10.09 -4.54
C GLU A 163 -8.08 -9.93 -3.82
N ALA A 164 -8.20 -10.47 -2.60
CA ALA A 164 -9.42 -10.38 -1.82
C ALA A 164 -9.88 -8.92 -1.64
N VAL A 165 -8.98 -8.01 -1.20
CA VAL A 165 -9.35 -6.61 -0.94
C VAL A 165 -9.65 -5.81 -2.22
N THR A 166 -9.03 -6.19 -3.35
CA THR A 166 -9.23 -5.47 -4.62
C THR A 166 -10.45 -5.95 -5.41
N THR A 167 -10.93 -7.16 -5.15
CA THR A 167 -12.09 -7.76 -5.85
C THR A 167 -13.33 -7.90 -4.97
N TRP A 168 -13.23 -7.63 -3.65
CA TRP A 168 -14.35 -7.77 -2.73
C TRP A 168 -15.58 -6.96 -3.19
N PRO A 169 -16.76 -7.59 -3.26
CA PRO A 169 -17.97 -6.94 -3.77
C PRO A 169 -18.58 -6.04 -2.69
N VAL A 170 -18.02 -4.86 -2.49
CA VAL A 170 -18.46 -3.91 -1.44
C VAL A 170 -19.94 -3.51 -1.59
N ASP A 171 -20.46 -3.53 -2.82
CA ASP A 171 -21.82 -3.10 -3.14
C ASP A 171 -22.88 -4.18 -2.84
N ASP A 172 -22.49 -5.44 -2.60
CA ASP A 172 -23.41 -6.58 -2.41
C ASP A 172 -23.88 -6.74 -0.94
N PHE A 173 -23.33 -5.95 -0.01
CA PHE A 173 -23.63 -6.08 1.42
C PHE A 173 -24.70 -5.10 1.88
N GLY A 174 -25.81 -5.64 2.41
CA GLY A 174 -26.99 -4.88 2.83
C GLY A 174 -26.77 -3.90 3.98
N ASP A 175 -25.70 -4.08 4.78
CA ASP A 175 -25.35 -3.21 5.92
C ASP A 175 -24.40 -2.06 5.54
N GLY A 176 -24.22 -1.81 4.25
CA GLY A 176 -23.34 -0.75 3.73
C GLY A 176 -21.84 -1.07 3.82
N ALA A 177 -21.03 -0.08 3.49
CA ALA A 177 -19.58 -0.22 3.38
C ALA A 177 -18.86 -0.67 4.68
N ALA A 178 -19.43 -0.40 5.85
CA ALA A 178 -18.86 -0.79 7.14
C ALA A 178 -18.97 -2.30 7.38
N GLY A 179 -20.15 -2.90 7.15
CA GLY A 179 -20.37 -4.35 7.30
C GLY A 179 -19.50 -5.15 6.32
N ALA A 180 -19.45 -4.71 5.06
CA ALA A 180 -18.60 -5.33 4.04
C ALA A 180 -17.10 -5.31 4.41
N ARG A 181 -16.64 -4.23 5.05
CA ARG A 181 -15.26 -4.10 5.52
C ARG A 181 -14.96 -5.07 6.67
N ASP A 182 -15.86 -5.17 7.65
CA ASP A 182 -15.67 -6.04 8.82
C ASP A 182 -15.67 -7.51 8.39
N GLU A 183 -16.52 -7.89 7.44
CA GLU A 183 -16.56 -9.23 6.88
C GLU A 183 -15.28 -9.56 6.09
N LEU A 184 -14.80 -8.62 5.27
CA LEU A 184 -13.52 -8.77 4.58
C LEU A 184 -12.34 -8.92 5.54
N CYS A 185 -12.28 -8.12 6.60
CA CYS A 185 -11.27 -8.26 7.65
C CYS A 185 -11.33 -9.65 8.29
N ALA A 186 -12.53 -10.11 8.66
CA ALA A 186 -12.72 -11.43 9.25
C ALA A 186 -12.31 -12.57 8.30
N PHE A 187 -12.63 -12.45 7.00
CA PHE A 187 -12.23 -13.40 5.97
C PHE A 187 -10.71 -13.48 5.81
N ILE A 188 -10.04 -12.33 5.74
CA ILE A 188 -8.57 -12.25 5.62
C ILE A 188 -7.91 -12.79 6.91
N GLU A 189 -8.44 -12.46 8.10
CA GLU A 189 -7.96 -12.99 9.38
C GLU A 189 -8.09 -14.52 9.44
N ALA A 190 -9.26 -15.05 9.10
CA ALA A 190 -9.49 -16.50 9.09
C ALA A 190 -8.57 -17.24 8.12
N SER A 191 -8.31 -16.66 6.95
CA SER A 191 -7.37 -17.23 5.98
C SER A 191 -5.93 -17.27 6.51
N PHE A 192 -5.52 -16.24 7.27
CA PHE A 192 -4.19 -16.21 7.91
C PHE A 192 -4.05 -17.30 8.98
N VAL A 193 -5.05 -17.44 9.84
CA VAL A 193 -5.09 -18.52 10.84
C VAL A 193 -5.03 -19.89 10.17
N GLY A 194 -5.77 -20.08 9.08
CA GLY A 194 -5.72 -21.29 8.27
C GLY A 194 -4.32 -21.57 7.72
N LEU A 195 -3.63 -20.55 7.20
CA LEU A 195 -2.25 -20.66 6.73
C LEU A 195 -1.30 -21.11 7.85
N LEU A 196 -1.38 -20.49 9.03
CA LEU A 196 -0.54 -20.85 10.17
C LEU A 196 -0.76 -22.31 10.57
N GLY A 197 -2.01 -22.77 10.57
CA GLY A 197 -2.34 -24.18 10.85
C GLY A 197 -1.80 -25.16 9.79
N LEU A 198 -1.63 -24.71 8.55
CA LEU A 198 -0.97 -25.53 7.49
C LEU A 198 0.55 -25.56 7.67
N LEU A 199 1.15 -24.49 8.12
CA LEU A 199 2.60 -24.41 8.36
C LEU A 199 3.02 -25.27 9.57
N ASP A 200 2.16 -25.40 10.58
CA ASP A 200 2.40 -26.23 11.77
C ASP A 200 2.27 -27.74 11.50
N ARG A 201 1.67 -28.14 10.38
CA ARG A 201 1.51 -29.53 10.00
C ARG A 201 2.60 -29.99 9.02
N PRO A 202 3.51 -30.91 9.42
CA PRO A 202 4.43 -31.52 8.45
C PRO A 202 3.61 -32.33 7.44
N GLY A 203 3.54 -31.81 6.21
CA GLY A 203 3.16 -32.47 4.96
C GLY A 203 2.13 -33.62 5.04
N SER A 204 0.83 -33.33 4.97
CA SER A 204 -0.17 -34.36 4.75
C SER A 204 -1.22 -33.94 3.72
N LEU A 205 -0.86 -33.98 2.44
CA LEU A 205 -1.81 -34.26 1.37
C LEU A 205 -1.88 -35.79 1.06
N ALA A 206 -1.26 -36.62 1.88
CA ALA A 206 -1.10 -38.07 1.64
C ALA A 206 -1.95 -38.93 2.59
N ALA A 207 -3.17 -38.49 2.95
CA ALA A 207 -4.10 -39.39 3.69
C ALA A 207 -5.55 -38.96 3.45
N ARG A 208 -6.07 -39.20 2.24
CA ARG A 208 -7.47 -39.58 1.98
C ARG A 208 -7.56 -40.39 0.71
#